data_6cbf9fd111a81c540573e67f6b627514
#
_entry.id   6cbf9fd111a81c540573e67f6b627514
#
_cell.length_a   1.000
_cell.length_b   1.000
_cell.length_c   1.000
_cell.angle_alpha   90.00
_cell.angle_beta   90.00
_cell.angle_gamma   90.00
#
_symmetry.space_group_name_H-M   'P 1'
#
loop_
_entity.id
_entity.type
_entity.pdbx_description
1 polymer ?
#
loop_
_entity_poly.entity_id
_entity_poly.type
_entity_poly.pdbx_seq_one_letter_code
_entity_poly.pdbx_strand_id
1 'polypeptide(L)'
;LMYISNSGKIYLINTNMEIEFTGIKAKDKEQYNSLLDGEHIIHDKFGNYINLYAAFDIYFIKRNSVREMSFIPLDETEEKAKYRLPLLISYINKLDFKEGKGIKIINKEFMMDLKGDNIFGCCRQILEKVEKDLYVYNTDGLIFTPIENGVGGNKKGKASDNKKVTWDYSFKWKPPEFNTIDFLVTTKKSENNEDFIGNLFVDGNDLTNENKVVQYKSLELRCGFNEEDHGYINPVNDVINDNV
;
A
#
# COMPACT_ATOMS: atom_id res chain seq x y z
N LEU A 1 9.41 3.03 -0.29
CA LEU A 1 10.68 2.62 0.33
C LEU A 1 11.37 3.80 1.00
N MET A 2 12.14 3.52 2.06
CA MET A 2 13.01 4.49 2.72
C MET A 2 14.46 4.01 2.63
N TYR A 3 15.34 4.83 2.05
CA TYR A 3 16.76 4.52 1.89
C TYR A 3 17.62 5.47 2.71
N ILE A 4 18.52 4.92 3.51
CA ILE A 4 19.54 5.67 4.25
C ILE A 4 20.87 5.48 3.52
N SER A 5 21.39 6.57 2.95
CA SER A 5 22.57 6.55 2.10
C SER A 5 23.89 6.33 2.88
N ASN A 6 24.96 6.17 2.14
CA ASN A 6 26.32 6.09 2.72
C ASN A 6 26.81 7.36 3.45
N SER A 7 26.10 8.47 3.26
CA SER A 7 26.35 9.75 3.97
C SER A 7 25.31 10.01 5.07
N GLY A 8 24.44 9.05 5.34
CA GLY A 8 23.36 9.14 6.32
C GLY A 8 22.13 9.92 5.85
N LYS A 9 22.12 10.50 4.64
CA LYS A 9 20.93 11.17 4.10
C LYS A 9 19.79 10.16 3.92
N ILE A 10 18.58 10.56 4.32
CA ILE A 10 17.38 9.73 4.23
C ILE A 10 16.55 10.15 3.03
N TYR A 11 16.23 9.20 2.17
CA TYR A 11 15.44 9.38 0.96
C TYR A 11 14.19 8.51 1.01
N LEU A 12 13.09 9.04 0.49
CA LEU A 12 11.90 8.25 0.17
C LEU A 12 11.92 7.93 -1.33
N ILE A 13 11.46 6.73 -1.66
CA ILE A 13 11.36 6.22 -3.04
C ILE A 13 9.96 5.66 -3.20
N ASN A 14 9.19 6.22 -4.12
CA ASN A 14 7.83 5.78 -4.39
C ASN A 14 7.76 4.61 -5.38
N THR A 15 6.56 4.16 -5.72
CA THR A 15 6.34 3.05 -6.66
C THR A 15 6.74 3.38 -8.10
N ASN A 16 6.82 4.67 -8.45
CA ASN A 16 7.28 5.16 -9.75
C ASN A 16 8.80 5.35 -9.80
N MET A 17 9.53 4.96 -8.73
CA MET A 17 10.98 5.15 -8.61
C MET A 17 11.42 6.62 -8.52
N GLU A 18 10.51 7.52 -8.17
CA GLU A 18 10.86 8.91 -7.86
C GLU A 18 11.50 8.98 -6.48
N ILE A 19 12.58 9.75 -6.37
CA ILE A 19 13.41 9.82 -5.18
C ILE A 19 13.32 11.22 -4.59
N GLU A 20 12.91 11.29 -3.32
CA GLU A 20 12.79 12.53 -2.56
C GLU A 20 13.75 12.51 -1.38
N PHE A 21 14.52 13.59 -1.20
CA PHE A 21 15.33 13.79 0.00
C PHE A 21 14.47 14.38 1.13
N THR A 22 14.39 13.69 2.26
CA THR A 22 13.56 14.11 3.40
C THR A 22 14.09 15.34 4.17
N GLY A 23 15.28 15.83 3.84
CA GLY A 23 15.93 16.92 4.57
C GLY A 23 16.68 16.49 5.83
N ILE A 24 16.59 15.23 6.25
CA ILE A 24 17.21 14.73 7.48
C ILE A 24 18.36 13.73 7.22
N LYS A 25 19.21 13.58 8.22
CA LYS A 25 20.33 12.63 8.21
C LYS A 25 20.34 11.81 9.49
N ALA A 26 20.52 10.50 9.35
CA ALA A 26 20.83 9.62 10.45
C ALA A 26 22.19 10.00 11.07
N LYS A 27 22.29 9.94 12.39
CA LYS A 27 23.52 10.23 13.13
C LYS A 27 24.48 9.05 13.14
N ASP A 28 23.96 7.87 13.35
CA ASP A 28 24.74 6.64 13.52
C ASP A 28 25.10 6.01 12.17
N LYS A 29 26.41 5.80 11.96
CA LYS A 29 26.94 5.12 10.76
C LYS A 29 26.48 3.66 10.65
N GLU A 30 26.09 3.06 11.76
CA GLU A 30 25.52 1.71 11.79
C GLU A 30 24.21 1.58 11.00
N GLN A 31 23.56 2.71 10.75
CA GLN A 31 22.29 2.81 10.02
C GLN A 31 22.46 3.11 8.53
N TYR A 32 23.69 3.42 8.10
CA TYR A 32 23.95 3.80 6.72
C TYR A 32 23.82 2.61 5.75
N ASN A 33 23.50 2.91 4.50
CA ASN A 33 23.32 1.93 3.43
C ASN A 33 22.24 0.87 3.78
N SER A 34 21.14 1.31 4.34
CA SER A 34 20.02 0.47 4.73
C SER A 34 18.76 0.83 3.95
N LEU A 35 17.90 -0.15 3.70
CA LEU A 35 16.67 0.00 2.94
C LEU A 35 15.51 -0.65 3.70
N LEU A 36 14.50 0.15 3.98
CA LEU A 36 13.26 -0.25 4.66
C LEU A 36 12.10 -0.16 3.69
N ASP A 37 11.11 -1.03 3.89
CA ASP A 37 9.82 -0.93 3.23
C ASP A 37 8.77 -0.36 4.19
N GLY A 38 7.89 0.47 3.66
CA GLY A 38 6.91 1.17 4.47
C GLY A 38 6.00 2.07 3.66
N GLU A 39 5.16 2.77 4.36
CA GLU A 39 4.19 3.71 3.81
C GLU A 39 4.49 5.13 4.30
N HIS A 40 4.50 6.07 3.38
CA HIS A 40 4.62 7.50 3.70
C HIS A 40 3.23 8.10 3.84
N ILE A 41 2.88 8.49 5.03
CA ILE A 41 1.59 9.04 5.41
C ILE A 41 1.75 10.53 5.70
N ILE A 42 1.19 11.34 4.83
CA ILE A 42 1.38 12.80 4.88
C ILE A 42 0.41 13.44 5.86
N HIS A 43 -0.84 12.96 5.89
CA HIS A 43 -1.90 13.51 6.73
C HIS A 43 -2.47 12.45 7.67
N ASP A 44 -2.91 12.90 8.84
CA ASP A 44 -3.70 12.06 9.74
C ASP A 44 -5.15 11.91 9.23
N LYS A 45 -5.95 11.17 9.95
CA LYS A 45 -7.38 10.94 9.64
C LYS A 45 -8.24 12.21 9.69
N PHE A 46 -7.76 13.31 10.25
CA PHE A 46 -8.43 14.61 10.32
C PHE A 46 -7.90 15.61 9.29
N GLY A 47 -6.95 15.18 8.43
CA GLY A 47 -6.33 16.03 7.43
C GLY A 47 -5.16 16.88 7.93
N ASN A 48 -4.72 16.71 9.19
CA ASN A 48 -3.56 17.43 9.69
C ASN A 48 -2.26 16.82 9.14
N TYR A 49 -1.29 17.68 8.85
CA TYR A 49 0.01 17.24 8.36
C TYR A 49 0.83 16.55 9.47
N ILE A 50 1.19 15.27 9.28
CA ILE A 50 1.93 14.47 10.26
C ILE A 50 3.29 14.00 9.75
N ASN A 51 3.49 13.92 8.45
CA ASN A 51 4.73 13.46 7.79
C ASN A 51 5.31 12.21 8.45
N LEU A 52 4.57 11.11 8.40
CA LEU A 52 4.86 9.86 9.07
C LEU A 52 5.32 8.79 8.06
N TYR A 53 6.44 8.13 8.33
CA TYR A 53 6.82 6.91 7.64
C TYR A 53 6.54 5.70 8.54
N ALA A 54 5.59 4.87 8.16
CA ALA A 54 5.19 3.66 8.87
C ALA A 54 5.86 2.45 8.21
N ALA A 55 7.01 2.03 8.74
CA ALA A 55 7.77 0.91 8.21
C ALA A 55 7.12 -0.43 8.59
N PHE A 56 7.13 -1.40 7.66
CA PHE A 56 6.58 -2.74 7.89
C PHE A 56 7.55 -3.86 7.52
N ASP A 57 8.65 -3.58 6.81
CA ASP A 57 9.71 -4.56 6.55
C ASP A 57 11.09 -3.88 6.42
N ILE A 58 12.15 -4.67 6.46
CA ILE A 58 13.53 -4.24 6.25
C ILE A 58 14.23 -5.16 5.26
N TYR A 59 14.85 -4.58 4.23
CA TYR A 59 15.42 -5.32 3.12
C TYR A 59 16.93 -5.39 3.14
N PHE A 60 17.58 -4.29 3.55
CA PHE A 60 19.03 -4.21 3.63
C PHE A 60 19.48 -3.49 4.90
N ILE A 61 20.52 -4.00 5.55
CA ILE A 61 21.21 -3.34 6.65
C ILE A 61 22.71 -3.29 6.30
N LYS A 62 23.31 -2.09 6.27
CA LYS A 62 24.74 -1.89 5.92
C LYS A 62 25.13 -2.59 4.60
N ARG A 63 24.30 -2.50 3.58
CA ARG A 63 24.42 -3.20 2.28
C ARG A 63 24.18 -4.71 2.31
N ASN A 64 24.06 -5.33 3.47
CA ASN A 64 23.77 -6.77 3.54
C ASN A 64 22.28 -6.99 3.34
N SER A 65 21.94 -7.89 2.42
CA SER A 65 20.55 -8.34 2.24
C SER A 65 20.10 -9.12 3.46
N VAL A 66 18.92 -8.76 3.98
CA VAL A 66 18.21 -9.53 5.00
C VAL A 66 16.87 -10.06 4.45
N ARG A 67 16.63 -9.86 3.16
CA ARG A 67 15.40 -10.24 2.48
C ARG A 67 15.13 -11.73 2.51
N GLU A 68 16.15 -12.55 2.57
CA GLU A 68 16.08 -14.01 2.65
C GLU A 68 15.63 -14.52 4.01
N MET A 69 15.75 -13.70 5.06
CA MET A 69 15.39 -14.10 6.42
C MET A 69 13.88 -14.28 6.55
N SER A 70 13.46 -15.17 7.45
CA SER A 70 12.07 -15.28 7.89
C SER A 70 11.60 -13.99 8.56
N PHE A 71 10.29 -13.75 8.58
CA PHE A 71 9.75 -12.49 9.07
C PHE A 71 9.80 -12.39 10.60
N ILE A 72 9.35 -13.45 11.29
CA ILE A 72 9.36 -13.54 12.76
C ILE A 72 9.81 -14.93 13.23
N PRO A 73 10.33 -15.06 14.48
CA PRO A 73 10.58 -16.35 15.08
C PRO A 73 9.26 -17.09 15.36
N LEU A 74 9.26 -18.40 15.25
CA LEU A 74 8.15 -19.26 15.66
C LEU A 74 8.23 -19.62 17.15
N ASP A 75 9.43 -19.54 17.74
CA ASP A 75 9.69 -19.80 19.15
C ASP A 75 10.34 -18.58 19.80
N GLU A 76 9.90 -18.24 21.02
CA GLU A 76 10.44 -17.11 21.80
C GLU A 76 11.92 -17.29 22.19
N THR A 77 12.42 -18.53 22.16
CA THR A 77 13.82 -18.88 22.47
C THR A 77 14.78 -18.61 21.30
N GLU A 78 14.24 -18.37 20.10
CA GLU A 78 15.03 -18.13 18.92
C GLU A 78 15.71 -16.75 18.93
N GLU A 79 16.88 -16.67 18.34
CA GLU A 79 17.66 -15.42 18.25
C GLU A 79 16.97 -14.40 17.37
N LYS A 80 16.41 -13.35 17.99
CA LYS A 80 15.61 -12.29 17.30
C LYS A 80 16.36 -11.60 16.17
N ALA A 81 17.68 -11.53 16.22
CA ALA A 81 18.50 -10.92 15.18
C ALA A 81 18.49 -11.68 13.84
N LYS A 82 17.91 -12.87 13.78
CA LYS A 82 17.77 -13.68 12.55
C LYS A 82 16.44 -13.47 11.83
N TYR A 83 15.61 -12.49 12.25
CA TYR A 83 14.27 -12.27 11.74
C TYR A 83 14.05 -10.81 11.38
N ARG A 84 13.37 -10.55 10.25
CA ARG A 84 13.22 -9.20 9.71
C ARG A 84 12.44 -8.24 10.60
N LEU A 85 11.30 -8.67 11.17
CA LEU A 85 10.49 -7.77 12.02
C LEU A 85 11.22 -7.37 13.32
N PRO A 86 11.82 -8.26 14.10
CA PRO A 86 12.65 -7.88 15.24
C PRO A 86 13.82 -6.98 14.86
N LEU A 87 14.47 -7.23 13.71
CA LEU A 87 15.53 -6.37 13.18
C LEU A 87 14.99 -4.98 12.86
N LEU A 88 13.86 -4.87 12.17
CA LEU A 88 13.20 -3.61 11.85
C LEU A 88 12.90 -2.80 13.12
N ILE A 89 12.27 -3.43 14.12
CA ILE A 89 11.92 -2.77 15.40
C ILE A 89 13.19 -2.28 16.09
N SER A 90 14.21 -3.13 16.19
CA SER A 90 15.50 -2.75 16.81
C SER A 90 16.19 -1.62 16.03
N TYR A 91 16.11 -1.65 14.71
CA TYR A 91 16.68 -0.63 13.84
C TYR A 91 16.00 0.73 14.04
N ILE A 92 14.67 0.77 14.01
CA ILE A 92 13.89 2.00 14.21
C ILE A 92 14.11 2.57 15.62
N ASN A 93 14.12 1.73 16.65
CA ASN A 93 14.34 2.18 18.03
C ASN A 93 15.73 2.82 18.25
N LYS A 94 16.71 2.47 17.43
CA LYS A 94 18.06 3.04 17.46
C LYS A 94 18.25 4.21 16.49
N LEU A 95 17.25 4.47 15.66
CA LEU A 95 17.33 5.49 14.64
C LEU A 95 17.30 6.88 15.29
N ASP A 96 18.40 7.60 15.20
CA ASP A 96 18.55 8.96 15.71
C ASP A 96 18.91 9.92 14.57
N PHE A 97 18.33 11.12 14.59
CA PHE A 97 18.46 12.10 13.53
C PHE A 97 19.22 13.33 14.02
N LYS A 98 19.95 13.96 13.10
CA LYS A 98 20.39 15.34 13.29
C LYS A 98 19.18 16.25 13.14
N GLU A 99 19.05 17.22 14.05
CA GLU A 99 17.91 18.13 14.15
C GLU A 99 17.37 18.64 12.81
N GLY A 100 16.07 18.61 12.67
CA GLY A 100 15.30 19.13 11.55
C GLY A 100 13.82 18.85 11.78
N LYS A 101 12.91 19.66 11.23
CA LYS A 101 11.47 19.36 11.17
C LYS A 101 11.31 18.17 10.22
N GLY A 102 11.54 16.98 10.75
CA GLY A 102 11.69 15.78 9.96
C GLY A 102 10.45 14.91 9.92
N ILE A 103 10.56 13.89 9.12
CA ILE A 103 9.63 12.78 9.05
C ILE A 103 9.67 12.00 10.37
N LYS A 104 8.51 11.65 10.91
CA LYS A 104 8.39 10.71 12.01
C LYS A 104 8.48 9.30 11.45
N ILE A 105 9.27 8.42 12.07
CA ILE A 105 9.42 7.03 11.63
C ILE A 105 8.95 6.10 12.74
N ILE A 106 8.03 5.20 12.41
CA ILE A 106 7.52 4.17 13.29
C ILE A 106 7.52 2.81 12.57
N ASN A 107 7.42 1.72 13.31
CA ASN A 107 7.03 0.44 12.74
C ASN A 107 5.51 0.27 12.77
N LYS A 108 4.94 -0.37 11.75
CA LYS A 108 3.55 -0.83 11.78
C LYS A 108 3.40 -1.93 12.83
N GLU A 109 2.22 -2.03 13.41
CA GLU A 109 1.89 -3.05 14.37
C GLU A 109 1.58 -4.37 13.66
N PHE A 110 2.10 -5.47 14.21
CA PHE A 110 1.81 -6.82 13.77
C PHE A 110 1.24 -7.63 14.93
N MET A 111 0.21 -8.39 14.67
CA MET A 111 -0.37 -9.36 15.58
C MET A 111 -0.04 -10.76 15.07
N MET A 112 0.34 -11.65 15.97
CA MET A 112 0.73 -13.02 15.64
C MET A 112 0.05 -14.00 16.57
N ASP A 113 -0.33 -15.13 16.03
CA ASP A 113 -0.80 -16.26 16.81
C ASP A 113 0.33 -17.28 16.97
N LEU A 114 1.07 -17.16 18.05
CA LEU A 114 2.09 -18.15 18.44
C LEU A 114 1.58 -19.16 19.49
N LYS A 115 0.34 -19.01 19.98
CA LYS A 115 -0.21 -19.80 21.09
C LYS A 115 -1.46 -20.62 20.75
N GLY A 116 -1.86 -20.67 19.47
CA GLY A 116 -3.03 -21.43 19.01
C GLY A 116 -4.37 -20.70 19.13
N ASP A 117 -4.37 -19.43 19.48
CA ASP A 117 -5.49 -18.52 19.20
C ASP A 117 -5.48 -18.28 17.71
N ASN A 118 -6.48 -18.71 16.99
CA ASN A 118 -6.47 -18.64 15.52
C ASN A 118 -6.24 -17.22 14.98
N ILE A 119 -5.76 -17.10 13.77
CA ILE A 119 -5.50 -15.85 13.05
C ILE A 119 -6.67 -14.84 13.13
N PHE A 120 -7.93 -15.34 13.25
CA PHE A 120 -9.12 -14.50 13.38
C PHE A 120 -9.17 -13.72 14.70
N GLY A 121 -8.57 -14.26 15.77
CA GLY A 121 -8.41 -13.54 17.04
C GLY A 121 -7.49 -12.33 16.87
N CYS A 122 -6.38 -12.51 16.17
CA CYS A 122 -5.47 -11.42 15.80
C CYS A 122 -6.14 -10.36 14.92
N CYS A 123 -6.89 -10.79 13.90
CA CYS A 123 -7.65 -9.88 13.05
C CYS A 123 -8.64 -9.06 13.86
N ARG A 124 -9.41 -9.71 14.75
CA ARG A 124 -10.37 -9.01 15.62
C ARG A 124 -9.70 -7.94 16.47
N GLN A 125 -8.57 -8.23 17.08
CA GLN A 125 -7.84 -7.26 17.91
C GLN A 125 -7.41 -6.02 17.11
N ILE A 126 -6.96 -6.19 15.86
CA ILE A 126 -6.60 -5.06 15.00
C ILE A 126 -7.86 -4.26 14.61
N LEU A 127 -8.92 -4.96 14.18
CA LEU A 127 -10.17 -4.30 13.76
C LEU A 127 -10.85 -3.56 14.92
N GLU A 128 -10.84 -4.11 16.13
CA GLU A 128 -11.31 -3.40 17.32
C GLU A 128 -10.53 -2.11 17.59
N LYS A 129 -9.23 -2.08 17.30
CA LYS A 129 -8.43 -0.85 17.39
C LYS A 129 -8.83 0.17 16.33
N VAL A 130 -9.16 -0.29 15.13
CA VAL A 130 -9.68 0.57 14.05
C VAL A 130 -11.03 1.16 14.47
N GLU A 131 -11.96 0.34 14.94
CA GLU A 131 -13.29 0.77 15.42
C GLU A 131 -13.21 1.76 16.60
N LYS A 132 -12.26 1.55 17.50
CA LYS A 132 -11.98 2.44 18.64
C LYS A 132 -11.14 3.66 18.25
N ASP A 133 -10.86 3.85 16.96
CA ASP A 133 -10.17 5.01 16.43
C ASP A 133 -8.75 5.23 17.02
N LEU A 134 -8.05 4.14 17.34
CA LEU A 134 -6.75 4.19 18.01
C LEU A 134 -5.57 4.45 17.07
N TYR A 135 -5.74 4.33 15.76
CA TYR A 135 -4.71 4.70 14.79
C TYR A 135 -4.79 6.19 14.44
N VAL A 136 -3.64 6.83 14.30
CA VAL A 136 -3.56 8.27 13.95
C VAL A 136 -3.80 8.54 12.47
N TYR A 137 -3.76 7.50 11.63
CA TYR A 137 -3.96 7.56 10.18
C TYR A 137 -5.08 6.63 9.74
N ASN A 138 -5.62 6.87 8.54
CA ASN A 138 -6.64 6.02 7.96
C ASN A 138 -6.10 4.63 7.62
N THR A 139 -6.91 3.61 7.88
CA THR A 139 -6.64 2.22 7.53
C THR A 139 -7.74 1.72 6.58
N ASP A 140 -7.39 0.86 5.62
CA ASP A 140 -8.30 0.34 4.61
C ASP A 140 -8.44 -1.19 4.63
N GLY A 141 -7.90 -1.83 5.67
CA GLY A 141 -8.00 -3.28 5.83
C GLY A 141 -6.80 -3.91 6.53
N LEU A 142 -6.57 -5.18 6.25
CA LEU A 142 -5.54 -6.02 6.84
C LEU A 142 -4.55 -6.52 5.79
N ILE A 143 -3.29 -6.65 6.19
CA ILE A 143 -2.24 -7.29 5.38
C ILE A 143 -1.75 -8.52 6.13
N PHE A 144 -1.79 -9.68 5.47
CA PHE A 144 -1.26 -10.94 5.97
C PHE A 144 0.11 -11.17 5.36
N THR A 145 1.12 -11.25 6.20
CA THR A 145 2.50 -11.44 5.78
C THR A 145 2.96 -12.85 6.16
N PRO A 146 3.51 -13.65 5.21
CA PRO A 146 3.99 -14.98 5.53
C PRO A 146 5.19 -14.93 6.47
N ILE A 147 5.15 -15.80 7.48
CA ILE A 147 6.13 -15.80 8.58
C ILE A 147 7.50 -16.29 8.13
N GLU A 148 7.56 -17.41 7.39
CA GLU A 148 8.81 -18.11 7.10
C GLU A 148 9.48 -17.69 5.78
N ASN A 149 8.74 -17.08 4.87
CA ASN A 149 9.24 -16.78 3.53
C ASN A 149 10.13 -15.54 3.52
N GLY A 150 11.16 -15.57 2.69
CA GLY A 150 11.88 -14.36 2.31
C GLY A 150 10.99 -13.41 1.49
N VAL A 151 11.38 -12.15 1.40
CA VAL A 151 10.61 -11.09 0.72
C VAL A 151 10.29 -11.46 -0.73
N GLY A 152 9.01 -11.43 -1.08
CA GLY A 152 8.55 -11.80 -2.43
C GLY A 152 8.75 -13.28 -2.78
N GLY A 153 9.30 -14.09 -1.87
CA GLY A 153 9.60 -15.48 -2.09
C GLY A 153 8.45 -16.43 -1.74
N ASN A 154 8.56 -17.67 -2.22
CA ASN A 154 7.61 -18.74 -1.94
C ASN A 154 8.16 -19.83 -1.03
N LYS A 155 9.36 -19.64 -0.50
CA LYS A 155 10.06 -20.61 0.35
C LYS A 155 10.83 -19.92 1.47
N LYS A 156 11.02 -20.66 2.57
CA LYS A 156 11.91 -20.27 3.67
C LYS A 156 13.34 -20.06 3.16
N GLY A 157 13.96 -18.97 3.62
CA GLY A 157 15.36 -18.67 3.30
C GLY A 157 15.59 -18.20 1.85
N LYS A 158 14.55 -17.90 1.09
CA LYS A 158 14.68 -17.45 -0.29
C LYS A 158 13.79 -16.23 -0.55
N ALA A 159 14.41 -15.09 -0.86
CA ALA A 159 13.70 -13.93 -1.41
C ALA A 159 13.46 -14.12 -2.92
N SER A 160 12.51 -13.39 -3.47
CA SER A 160 12.35 -13.28 -4.93
C SER A 160 13.53 -12.55 -5.55
N ASP A 161 13.74 -12.78 -6.84
CA ASP A 161 14.65 -11.94 -7.64
C ASP A 161 14.18 -10.47 -7.59
N ASN A 162 15.08 -9.52 -7.89
CA ASN A 162 14.79 -8.07 -7.85
C ASN A 162 13.83 -7.60 -8.96
N LYS A 163 12.87 -8.42 -9.35
CA LYS A 163 11.83 -8.08 -10.31
C LYS A 163 10.65 -7.45 -9.58
N LYS A 164 10.03 -6.45 -10.20
CA LYS A 164 8.76 -5.88 -9.71
C LYS A 164 7.64 -6.89 -9.97
N VAL A 165 7.44 -7.79 -9.01
CA VAL A 165 6.40 -8.83 -9.07
C VAL A 165 5.54 -8.70 -7.81
N THR A 166 4.24 -8.87 -7.96
CA THR A 166 3.31 -8.99 -6.84
C THR A 166 3.70 -10.22 -6.00
N TRP A 167 3.69 -10.08 -4.70
CA TRP A 167 3.98 -11.20 -3.80
C TRP A 167 2.71 -12.02 -3.55
N ASP A 168 2.57 -13.15 -4.21
CA ASP A 168 1.37 -13.99 -4.17
C ASP A 168 1.04 -14.56 -2.77
N TYR A 169 2.03 -14.63 -1.88
CA TYR A 169 1.85 -15.10 -0.50
C TYR A 169 1.52 -13.98 0.50
N SER A 170 1.51 -12.73 0.07
CA SER A 170 1.06 -11.60 0.88
C SER A 170 -0.38 -11.26 0.51
N PHE A 171 -1.30 -11.51 1.42
CA PHE A 171 -2.72 -11.28 1.18
C PHE A 171 -3.15 -9.93 1.76
N LYS A 172 -4.00 -9.22 1.03
CA LYS A 172 -4.65 -8.00 1.49
C LYS A 172 -6.14 -8.25 1.58
N TRP A 173 -6.71 -8.00 2.73
CA TRP A 173 -8.14 -8.01 2.93
C TRP A 173 -8.62 -6.59 3.17
N LYS A 174 -9.69 -6.21 2.49
CA LYS A 174 -10.38 -4.92 2.64
C LYS A 174 -11.85 -5.15 2.89
N PRO A 175 -12.48 -4.35 3.77
CA PRO A 175 -13.94 -4.29 3.82
C PRO A 175 -14.51 -3.89 2.46
N PRO A 176 -15.76 -4.31 2.12
CA PRO A 176 -16.35 -4.06 0.81
C PRO A 176 -16.35 -2.58 0.40
N GLU A 177 -16.55 -1.67 1.34
CA GLU A 177 -16.57 -0.22 1.12
C GLU A 177 -15.22 0.36 0.65
N PHE A 178 -14.10 -0.36 0.86
CA PHE A 178 -12.77 0.02 0.40
C PHE A 178 -12.32 -0.74 -0.85
N ASN A 179 -13.16 -1.62 -1.39
CA ASN A 179 -12.88 -2.27 -2.65
C ASN A 179 -13.13 -1.29 -3.80
N THR A 180 -12.11 -1.06 -4.61
CA THR A 180 -12.16 -0.17 -5.76
C THR A 180 -11.87 -0.94 -7.04
N ILE A 181 -12.49 -0.50 -8.12
CA ILE A 181 -12.19 -1.02 -9.46
C ILE A 181 -11.61 0.16 -10.26
N ASP A 182 -10.47 -0.07 -10.86
CA ASP A 182 -9.84 0.91 -11.75
C ASP A 182 -10.45 0.82 -13.15
N PHE A 183 -10.89 1.95 -13.69
CA PHE A 183 -11.44 2.06 -15.03
C PHE A 183 -10.55 2.93 -15.91
N LEU A 184 -10.32 2.47 -17.13
CA LEU A 184 -9.90 3.38 -18.20
C LEU A 184 -11.13 4.18 -18.64
N VAL A 185 -11.10 5.49 -18.42
CA VAL A 185 -12.20 6.39 -18.75
C VAL A 185 -11.92 7.02 -20.12
N THR A 186 -12.83 6.81 -21.06
CA THR A 186 -12.83 7.47 -22.36
C THR A 186 -14.11 8.26 -22.55
N THR A 187 -14.10 9.31 -23.36
CA THR A 187 -15.31 10.02 -23.76
C THR A 187 -15.96 9.34 -24.97
N LYS A 188 -17.29 9.24 -24.97
CA LYS A 188 -18.03 8.81 -26.16
C LYS A 188 -17.71 9.75 -27.32
N LYS A 189 -17.41 9.19 -28.48
CA LYS A 189 -17.08 9.94 -29.69
C LYS A 189 -18.29 10.05 -30.63
N SER A 190 -18.33 11.17 -31.38
CA SER A 190 -19.22 11.35 -32.50
C SER A 190 -18.68 10.60 -33.74
N GLU A 191 -19.46 10.58 -34.81
CA GLU A 191 -19.03 10.00 -36.12
C GLU A 191 -17.74 10.62 -36.66
N ASN A 192 -17.45 11.86 -36.29
CA ASN A 192 -16.24 12.59 -36.71
C ASN A 192 -15.06 12.39 -35.74
N ASN A 193 -15.14 11.43 -34.82
CA ASN A 193 -14.13 11.15 -33.81
C ASN A 193 -13.86 12.29 -32.79
N GLU A 194 -14.76 13.27 -32.70
CA GLU A 194 -14.75 14.31 -31.68
C GLU A 194 -15.56 13.88 -30.47
N ASP A 195 -15.34 14.53 -29.31
CA ASP A 195 -16.13 14.23 -28.11
C ASP A 195 -17.61 14.54 -28.36
N PHE A 196 -18.48 13.55 -28.13
CA PHE A 196 -19.92 13.76 -28.19
C PHE A 196 -20.38 14.67 -27.06
N ILE A 197 -21.00 15.80 -27.41
CA ILE A 197 -21.58 16.75 -26.45
C ILE A 197 -23.10 16.67 -26.59
N GLY A 198 -23.75 16.21 -25.53
CA GLY A 198 -25.19 16.19 -25.42
C GLY A 198 -25.71 17.40 -24.66
N ASN A 199 -26.97 17.72 -24.87
CA ASN A 199 -27.67 18.78 -24.15
C ASN A 199 -28.75 18.17 -23.25
N LEU A 200 -28.85 18.65 -22.01
CA LEU A 200 -29.87 18.25 -21.04
C LEU A 200 -30.59 19.48 -20.54
N PHE A 201 -31.93 19.43 -20.55
CA PHE A 201 -32.78 20.46 -19.94
C PHE A 201 -32.97 20.15 -18.45
N VAL A 202 -32.62 21.07 -17.57
CA VAL A 202 -32.59 20.84 -16.11
C VAL A 202 -33.98 20.80 -15.49
N ASP A 203 -34.93 21.56 -16.03
CA ASP A 203 -36.31 21.69 -15.49
C ASP A 203 -37.39 21.15 -16.46
N GLY A 204 -37.14 20.00 -17.09
CA GLY A 204 -38.08 19.38 -17.99
C GLY A 204 -38.20 20.09 -19.34
N ASN A 205 -39.41 20.11 -19.91
CA ASN A 205 -39.61 20.55 -21.30
C ASN A 205 -39.81 22.07 -21.48
N ASP A 206 -39.39 22.90 -20.54
CA ASP A 206 -39.45 24.34 -20.71
C ASP A 206 -38.35 24.87 -21.62
N LEU A 207 -38.61 24.90 -22.91
CA LEU A 207 -37.71 25.36 -23.96
C LEU A 207 -37.56 26.90 -24.01
N THR A 208 -38.24 27.63 -23.15
CA THR A 208 -38.27 29.11 -23.20
C THR A 208 -37.11 29.74 -22.41
N ASN A 209 -36.36 28.98 -21.67
CA ASN A 209 -35.30 29.49 -20.79
C ASN A 209 -33.96 28.93 -21.17
N GLU A 210 -33.17 29.67 -21.96
CA GLU A 210 -31.84 29.29 -22.43
C GLU A 210 -30.81 28.97 -21.31
N ASN A 211 -31.03 29.50 -20.12
CA ASN A 211 -30.17 29.28 -18.95
C ASN A 211 -30.32 27.89 -18.30
N LYS A 212 -31.24 27.07 -18.79
CA LYS A 212 -31.51 25.73 -18.25
C LYS A 212 -30.96 24.59 -19.07
N VAL A 213 -30.25 24.88 -20.16
CA VAL A 213 -29.58 23.87 -20.98
C VAL A 213 -28.17 23.63 -20.43
N VAL A 214 -27.93 22.42 -19.96
CA VAL A 214 -26.61 21.97 -19.50
C VAL A 214 -26.02 21.04 -20.52
N GLN A 215 -24.76 21.28 -20.90
CA GLN A 215 -24.01 20.36 -21.76
C GLN A 215 -23.39 19.25 -20.93
N TYR A 216 -23.42 18.04 -21.46
CA TYR A 216 -22.78 16.89 -20.84
C TYR A 216 -21.95 16.07 -21.83
N LYS A 217 -20.95 15.37 -21.32
CA LYS A 217 -20.22 14.32 -22.04
C LYS A 217 -20.54 12.96 -21.41
N SER A 218 -20.74 11.96 -22.26
CA SER A 218 -20.88 10.58 -21.78
C SER A 218 -19.48 9.98 -21.63
N LEU A 219 -19.24 9.38 -20.47
CA LEU A 219 -18.01 8.65 -20.17
C LEU A 219 -18.26 7.15 -20.37
N GLU A 220 -17.34 6.50 -21.05
CA GLU A 220 -17.27 5.05 -21.18
C GLU A 220 -16.24 4.52 -20.20
N LEU A 221 -16.66 3.64 -19.28
CA LEU A 221 -15.79 3.00 -18.30
C LEU A 221 -15.37 1.64 -18.85
N ARG A 222 -14.06 1.40 -18.96
CA ARG A 222 -13.49 0.16 -19.49
C ARG A 222 -12.58 -0.47 -18.46
N CYS A 223 -12.78 -1.76 -18.22
CA CYS A 223 -11.86 -2.59 -17.43
C CYS A 223 -10.91 -3.33 -18.37
N GLY A 224 -9.64 -3.39 -18.01
CA GLY A 224 -8.69 -4.30 -18.64
C GLY A 224 -8.90 -5.72 -18.12
N PHE A 225 -8.75 -6.71 -18.99
CA PHE A 225 -8.66 -8.11 -18.61
C PHE A 225 -7.59 -8.81 -19.47
N ASN A 226 -7.08 -9.93 -18.97
CA ASN A 226 -6.13 -10.74 -19.73
C ASN A 226 -6.88 -11.87 -20.45
N GLU A 227 -7.03 -11.73 -21.77
CA GLU A 227 -7.74 -12.70 -22.59
C GLU A 227 -7.03 -14.07 -22.69
N GLU A 228 -5.69 -14.07 -22.58
CA GLU A 228 -4.90 -15.31 -22.61
C GLU A 228 -5.15 -16.17 -21.38
N ASP A 229 -5.34 -15.54 -20.19
CA ASP A 229 -5.55 -16.26 -18.94
C ASP A 229 -7.01 -16.62 -18.70
N HIS A 230 -7.95 -15.80 -19.19
CA HIS A 230 -9.38 -15.90 -18.81
C HIS A 230 -10.32 -16.13 -19.98
N GLY A 231 -9.81 -16.13 -21.21
CA GLY A 231 -10.67 -16.14 -22.41
C GLY A 231 -11.47 -14.83 -22.52
N TYR A 232 -12.42 -14.81 -23.44
CA TYR A 232 -13.29 -13.65 -23.59
C TYR A 232 -14.31 -13.61 -22.46
N ILE A 233 -14.14 -12.68 -21.53
CA ILE A 233 -15.09 -12.43 -20.42
C ILE A 233 -15.81 -11.11 -20.71
N ASN A 234 -17.14 -11.15 -20.69
CA ASN A 234 -17.93 -9.93 -20.67
C ASN A 234 -18.45 -9.72 -19.23
N PRO A 235 -17.84 -8.83 -18.44
CA PRO A 235 -18.24 -8.63 -17.05
C PRO A 235 -19.69 -8.13 -16.91
N VAL A 236 -20.25 -7.53 -17.94
CA VAL A 236 -21.67 -7.11 -17.96
C VAL A 236 -22.59 -8.35 -18.01
N ASN A 237 -22.20 -9.42 -18.69
CA ASN A 237 -22.97 -10.65 -18.72
C ASN A 237 -23.01 -11.37 -17.36
N ASP A 238 -21.91 -11.31 -16.60
CA ASP A 238 -21.87 -11.92 -15.27
C ASP A 238 -22.79 -11.17 -14.31
N VAL A 239 -22.81 -9.84 -14.36
CA VAL A 239 -23.75 -9.04 -13.56
C VAL A 239 -25.20 -9.27 -13.97
N ILE A 240 -25.49 -9.37 -15.29
CA ILE A 240 -26.86 -9.59 -15.79
C ILE A 240 -27.36 -11.00 -15.43
N ASN A 241 -26.45 -12.00 -15.42
CA ASN A 241 -26.80 -13.39 -15.16
C ASN A 241 -26.63 -13.82 -13.70
N ASP A 242 -26.35 -12.87 -12.81
CA ASP A 242 -26.16 -13.11 -11.36
C ASP A 242 -25.10 -14.19 -11.06
N ASN A 243 -24.05 -14.23 -11.88
CA ASN A 243 -22.91 -15.15 -11.77
C ASN A 243 -21.76 -14.53 -10.97
N VAL A 244 -22.06 -13.89 -9.85
CA VAL A 244 -21.06 -13.26 -8.98
C VAL A 244 -20.73 -14.16 -7.80
#